data_0955532750009850d450f8b6e3acea33
#
_entry.id   0955532750009850d450f8b6e3acea33
#
_cell.length_a   1.000
_cell.length_b   1.000
_cell.length_c   1.000
_cell.angle_alpha   90.00
_cell.angle_beta   90.00
_cell.angle_gamma   90.00
#
_symmetry.space_group_name_H-M   'P 1'
#
loop_
_entity.id
_entity.type
_entity.pdbx_description
1 polymer ?
#
loop_
_entity_poly.entity_id
_entity_poly.type
_entity_poly.pdbx_seq_one_letter_code
_entity_poly.pdbx_strand_id
1 'polypeptide(L)'
;MLAVSHLSKVFVSGKKEVKAVDDITFSVSTGEVVGLLGPNGAGKTTTIKSVLGIMLPTAGKISVGGYDPFTHPGAALSRVAAVLEGSRNIYWRMTTWENIVFFAGIHGVSVQREKDYFAHLVDQFRLSDKRHTEVRQLSQGMKQKVAICAVLAKKTPLVFLDEPTVGLDIETSYELRETLKRLAADEGRTLVVSSHDMAVIQDICQRVIIMSGGRIIADDKIADLLAVLRSRTYRLVLDGILAEEAEQALRHSFGNVDLKVEDRQSTLFVNLPQAKMLYDLMDFLRAQQLAVETINQQEVDLERAFLSLVRKEREKCNGTS
;
A
#
# COMPACT_ATOMS: atom_id res chain seq x y z
N MET A 1 2.63 -7.78 -17.60
CA MET A 1 4.01 -7.74 -17.07
C MET A 1 4.27 -8.85 -16.06
N LEU A 2 3.45 -8.97 -15.02
CA LEU A 2 3.45 -10.04 -14.01
C LEU A 2 2.11 -10.76 -14.07
N ALA A 3 2.14 -12.11 -13.97
CA ALA A 3 0.94 -12.93 -13.74
C ALA A 3 1.26 -13.94 -12.62
N VAL A 4 0.37 -14.02 -11.67
CA VAL A 4 0.38 -14.97 -10.55
C VAL A 4 -0.94 -15.72 -10.58
N SER A 5 -0.90 -17.05 -10.65
CA SER A 5 -2.07 -17.90 -10.79
C SER A 5 -2.08 -19.00 -9.74
N HIS A 6 -3.12 -19.02 -8.90
CA HIS A 6 -3.34 -20.02 -7.87
C HIS A 6 -2.13 -20.27 -6.96
N LEU A 7 -1.39 -19.18 -6.63
CA LEU A 7 -0.18 -19.27 -5.83
C LEU A 7 -0.50 -19.63 -4.39
N SER A 8 0.15 -20.68 -3.91
CA SER A 8 0.08 -21.09 -2.50
C SER A 8 1.47 -21.35 -1.94
N LYS A 9 1.65 -20.97 -0.67
CA LYS A 9 2.87 -21.27 0.09
C LYS A 9 2.53 -21.72 1.50
N VAL A 10 2.90 -22.95 1.79
CA VAL A 10 2.77 -23.58 3.12
C VAL A 10 4.16 -23.76 3.70
N PHE A 11 4.33 -23.34 4.94
CA PHE A 11 5.50 -23.64 5.75
C PHE A 11 5.15 -24.74 6.73
N VAL A 12 5.99 -25.78 6.80
CA VAL A 12 5.83 -26.89 7.73
C VAL A 12 6.97 -26.83 8.76
N SER A 13 6.60 -26.76 10.03
CA SER A 13 7.55 -26.80 11.15
C SER A 13 7.09 -27.86 12.16
N GLY A 14 7.69 -29.02 12.10
CA GLY A 14 7.24 -30.19 12.86
C GLY A 14 5.82 -30.60 12.45
N LYS A 15 4.88 -30.58 13.41
CA LYS A 15 3.44 -30.88 13.17
C LYS A 15 2.59 -29.65 12.82
N LYS A 16 3.19 -28.47 12.79
CA LYS A 16 2.45 -27.23 12.56
C LYS A 16 2.62 -26.79 11.11
N GLU A 17 1.49 -26.61 10.42
CA GLU A 17 1.45 -26.06 9.08
C GLU A 17 0.93 -24.62 9.16
N VAL A 18 1.63 -23.72 8.43
CA VAL A 18 1.23 -22.33 8.30
C VAL A 18 1.09 -22.01 6.82
N LYS A 19 -0.13 -21.77 6.36
CA LYS A 19 -0.40 -21.27 5.02
C LYS A 19 -0.10 -19.76 5.00
N ALA A 20 1.09 -19.40 4.54
CA ALA A 20 1.48 -18.00 4.43
C ALA A 20 0.88 -17.31 3.19
N VAL A 21 0.60 -18.09 2.14
CA VAL A 21 -0.14 -17.67 0.94
C VAL A 21 -1.10 -18.81 0.60
N ASP A 22 -2.38 -18.48 0.36
CA ASP A 22 -3.46 -19.43 0.17
C ASP A 22 -4.26 -19.06 -1.08
N ASP A 23 -3.93 -19.69 -2.20
CA ASP A 23 -4.61 -19.62 -3.50
C ASP A 23 -4.83 -18.20 -4.03
N ILE A 24 -3.76 -17.40 -4.15
CA ILE A 24 -3.87 -16.06 -4.70
C ILE A 24 -3.68 -16.04 -6.22
N THR A 25 -4.50 -15.22 -6.88
CA THR A 25 -4.41 -14.96 -8.32
C THR A 25 -4.51 -13.46 -8.57
N PHE A 26 -3.53 -12.88 -9.27
CA PHE A 26 -3.53 -11.49 -9.69
C PHE A 26 -2.56 -11.26 -10.85
N SER A 27 -2.69 -10.13 -11.51
CA SER A 27 -1.76 -9.70 -12.56
C SER A 27 -1.38 -8.24 -12.41
N VAL A 28 -0.23 -7.84 -12.96
CA VAL A 28 0.22 -6.44 -13.04
C VAL A 28 0.57 -6.14 -14.48
N SER A 29 -0.02 -5.09 -15.03
CA SER A 29 0.22 -4.61 -16.39
C SER A 29 1.53 -3.81 -16.47
N THR A 30 2.05 -3.62 -17.67
CA THR A 30 3.21 -2.74 -17.89
C THR A 30 2.83 -1.28 -17.62
N GLY A 31 3.68 -0.55 -16.90
CA GLY A 31 3.45 0.85 -16.53
C GLY A 31 2.47 1.05 -15.36
N GLU A 32 1.98 -0.02 -14.76
CA GLU A 32 1.04 0.04 -13.65
C GLU A 32 1.78 0.18 -12.30
N VAL A 33 1.23 1.02 -11.41
CA VAL A 33 1.70 1.15 -10.03
C VAL A 33 0.67 0.54 -9.09
N VAL A 34 1.02 -0.62 -8.54
CA VAL A 34 0.11 -1.45 -7.72
C VAL A 34 0.60 -1.51 -6.29
N GLY A 35 -0.33 -1.27 -5.35
CA GLY A 35 -0.12 -1.47 -3.94
C GLY A 35 -0.43 -2.90 -3.50
N LEU A 36 0.44 -3.52 -2.73
CA LEU A 36 0.17 -4.79 -2.04
C LEU A 36 -0.03 -4.49 -0.55
N LEU A 37 -1.28 -4.26 -0.14
CA LEU A 37 -1.66 -3.79 1.18
C LEU A 37 -2.07 -4.94 2.10
N GLY A 38 -1.69 -4.87 3.37
CA GLY A 38 -2.17 -5.80 4.38
C GLY A 38 -1.34 -5.77 5.66
N PRO A 39 -1.85 -6.31 6.75
CA PRO A 39 -1.14 -6.37 8.02
C PRO A 39 0.13 -7.23 7.93
N ASN A 40 0.96 -7.16 8.97
CA ASN A 40 2.10 -8.06 9.09
C ASN A 40 1.61 -9.50 9.15
N GLY A 41 2.30 -10.40 8.41
CA GLY A 41 1.88 -11.79 8.26
C GLY A 41 0.77 -12.05 7.23
N ALA A 42 0.28 -11.04 6.49
CA ALA A 42 -0.72 -11.22 5.44
C ALA A 42 -0.24 -12.00 4.21
N GLY A 43 1.07 -12.27 4.08
CA GLY A 43 1.65 -13.01 2.96
C GLY A 43 2.36 -12.14 1.91
N LYS A 44 2.40 -10.81 2.07
CA LYS A 44 3.00 -9.86 1.11
C LYS A 44 4.44 -10.22 0.73
N THR A 45 5.35 -10.20 1.71
CA THR A 45 6.78 -10.53 1.50
C THR A 45 6.98 -11.95 0.98
N THR A 46 6.15 -12.91 1.40
CA THR A 46 6.19 -14.29 0.89
C THR A 46 5.84 -14.33 -0.60
N THR A 47 4.81 -13.61 -1.01
CA THR A 47 4.42 -13.46 -2.41
C THR A 47 5.54 -12.82 -3.23
N ILE A 48 6.10 -11.70 -2.77
CA ILE A 48 7.22 -11.03 -3.43
C ILE A 48 8.43 -11.96 -3.59
N LYS A 49 8.83 -12.66 -2.53
CA LYS A 49 9.95 -13.62 -2.57
C LYS A 49 9.70 -14.79 -3.54
N SER A 50 8.44 -15.22 -3.68
CA SER A 50 8.08 -16.24 -4.66
C SER A 50 8.20 -15.72 -6.09
N VAL A 51 7.75 -14.50 -6.37
CA VAL A 51 7.91 -13.85 -7.69
C VAL A 51 9.38 -13.65 -8.05
N LEU A 52 10.22 -13.34 -7.08
CA LEU A 52 11.67 -13.17 -7.25
C LEU A 52 12.44 -14.51 -7.37
N GLY A 53 11.76 -15.65 -7.38
CA GLY A 53 12.43 -16.96 -7.41
C GLY A 53 13.24 -17.31 -6.16
N ILE A 54 13.15 -16.51 -5.10
CA ILE A 54 13.86 -16.72 -3.82
C ILE A 54 13.18 -17.83 -3.00
N MET A 55 11.86 -17.97 -3.19
CA MET A 55 11.05 -18.91 -2.42
C MET A 55 10.17 -19.74 -3.36
N LEU A 56 10.41 -21.05 -3.40
CA LEU A 56 9.62 -21.98 -4.20
C LEU A 56 8.19 -22.05 -3.67
N PRO A 57 7.16 -21.81 -4.50
CA PRO A 57 5.77 -22.00 -4.11
C PRO A 57 5.46 -23.47 -3.78
N THR A 58 4.45 -23.71 -2.97
CA THR A 58 3.91 -25.05 -2.76
C THR A 58 3.00 -25.47 -3.92
N ALA A 59 2.27 -24.52 -4.48
CA ALA A 59 1.42 -24.71 -5.66
C ALA A 59 1.26 -23.40 -6.44
N GLY A 60 0.75 -23.49 -7.65
CA GLY A 60 0.48 -22.34 -8.52
C GLY A 60 1.57 -22.05 -9.53
N LYS A 61 1.39 -20.96 -10.26
CA LYS A 61 2.31 -20.54 -11.34
C LYS A 61 2.60 -19.05 -11.24
N ILE A 62 3.84 -18.68 -11.58
CA ILE A 62 4.29 -17.30 -11.65
C ILE A 62 4.90 -17.05 -13.03
N SER A 63 4.57 -15.94 -13.65
CA SER A 63 5.15 -15.49 -14.92
C SER A 63 5.58 -14.04 -14.82
N VAL A 64 6.87 -13.79 -15.03
CA VAL A 64 7.48 -12.45 -15.08
C VAL A 64 7.93 -12.18 -16.51
N GLY A 65 7.25 -11.23 -17.18
CA GLY A 65 7.52 -10.93 -18.58
C GLY A 65 7.38 -12.15 -19.51
N GLY A 66 6.48 -13.08 -19.20
CA GLY A 66 6.25 -14.32 -19.95
C GLY A 66 7.10 -15.51 -19.52
N TYR A 67 8.00 -15.35 -18.55
CA TYR A 67 8.91 -16.39 -18.09
C TYR A 67 8.66 -16.79 -16.64
N ASP A 68 8.71 -18.10 -16.38
CA ASP A 68 8.62 -18.65 -15.03
C ASP A 68 9.99 -18.50 -14.32
N PRO A 69 10.03 -17.89 -13.10
CA PRO A 69 11.29 -17.62 -12.41
C PRO A 69 12.02 -18.90 -11.92
N PHE A 70 11.37 -20.06 -11.92
CA PHE A 70 11.96 -21.32 -11.47
C PHE A 70 12.46 -22.19 -12.62
N THR A 71 11.79 -22.12 -13.78
CA THR A 71 12.20 -22.88 -14.98
C THR A 71 13.08 -22.06 -15.92
N HIS A 72 12.91 -20.74 -15.95
CA HIS A 72 13.68 -19.81 -16.80
C HIS A 72 14.22 -18.62 -15.98
N PRO A 73 15.03 -18.88 -14.91
CA PRO A 73 15.41 -17.83 -13.96
C PRO A 73 16.14 -16.65 -14.62
N GLY A 74 17.06 -16.89 -15.53
CA GLY A 74 17.81 -15.83 -16.21
C GLY A 74 16.88 -14.85 -16.97
N ALA A 75 15.91 -15.38 -17.71
CA ALA A 75 14.97 -14.58 -18.48
C ALA A 75 13.95 -13.86 -17.59
N ALA A 76 13.46 -14.48 -16.53
CA ALA A 76 12.51 -13.87 -15.59
C ALA A 76 13.20 -12.80 -14.73
N LEU A 77 14.35 -13.11 -14.11
CA LEU A 77 15.01 -12.25 -13.15
C LEU A 77 15.71 -11.03 -13.79
N SER A 78 16.07 -11.12 -15.10
CA SER A 78 16.52 -9.93 -15.84
C SER A 78 15.41 -8.87 -16.00
N ARG A 79 14.14 -9.20 -15.76
CA ARG A 79 12.99 -8.31 -15.94
C ARG A 79 12.43 -7.76 -14.62
N VAL A 80 12.96 -8.21 -13.49
CA VAL A 80 12.47 -7.81 -12.18
C VAL A 80 13.62 -7.45 -11.25
N ALA A 81 13.42 -6.43 -10.45
CA ALA A 81 14.31 -6.10 -9.34
C ALA A 81 13.49 -5.78 -8.10
N ALA A 82 14.09 -5.86 -6.93
CA ALA A 82 13.41 -5.58 -5.68
C ALA A 82 14.31 -4.92 -4.65
N VAL A 83 13.72 -4.05 -3.84
CA VAL A 83 14.20 -3.71 -2.50
C VAL A 83 13.34 -4.48 -1.53
N LEU A 84 13.92 -5.43 -0.81
CA LEU A 84 13.24 -6.19 0.23
C LEU A 84 13.38 -5.47 1.57
N GLU A 85 12.44 -5.71 2.47
CA GLU A 85 12.49 -5.18 3.82
C GLU A 85 13.81 -5.53 4.51
N GLY A 86 14.41 -4.55 5.17
CA GLY A 86 15.68 -4.68 5.90
C GLY A 86 16.89 -4.10 5.16
N SER A 87 17.98 -3.91 5.91
CA SER A 87 19.14 -3.13 5.50
C SER A 87 20.17 -3.88 4.63
N ARG A 88 19.84 -5.06 4.10
CA ARG A 88 20.79 -5.94 3.39
C ARG A 88 20.83 -5.75 1.87
N ASN A 89 20.14 -4.74 1.34
CA ASN A 89 20.02 -4.53 -0.09
C ASN A 89 21.23 -3.81 -0.72
N ILE A 90 22.20 -3.36 0.08
CA ILE A 90 23.35 -2.54 -0.35
C ILE A 90 24.61 -2.88 0.44
N TYR A 91 25.77 -2.54 -0.11
CA TYR A 91 27.08 -2.74 0.53
C TYR A 91 27.47 -1.52 1.36
N TRP A 92 27.56 -1.66 2.65
CA TRP A 92 27.76 -0.56 3.59
C TRP A 92 29.13 0.10 3.52
N ARG A 93 30.16 -0.61 3.05
CA ARG A 93 31.52 -0.09 2.86
C ARG A 93 31.75 0.56 1.50
N MET A 94 30.79 0.43 0.60
CA MET A 94 30.77 1.15 -0.66
C MET A 94 30.08 2.52 -0.47
N THR A 95 30.48 3.48 -1.29
CA THR A 95 29.81 4.78 -1.39
C THR A 95 28.43 4.63 -2.05
N THR A 96 27.62 5.69 -1.97
CA THR A 96 26.34 5.78 -2.68
C THR A 96 26.53 5.45 -4.17
N TRP A 97 27.50 6.09 -4.82
CA TRP A 97 27.77 5.91 -6.24
C TRP A 97 28.23 4.48 -6.58
N GLU A 98 29.17 3.95 -5.83
CA GLU A 98 29.68 2.59 -6.04
C GLU A 98 28.59 1.53 -5.91
N ASN A 99 27.66 1.67 -4.97
CA ASN A 99 26.52 0.78 -4.88
C ASN A 99 25.66 0.81 -6.14
N ILE A 100 25.32 1.99 -6.64
CA ILE A 100 24.50 2.16 -7.84
C ILE A 100 25.19 1.52 -9.06
N VAL A 101 26.45 1.84 -9.27
CA VAL A 101 27.25 1.30 -10.38
C VAL A 101 27.42 -0.21 -10.30
N PHE A 102 27.69 -0.73 -9.11
CA PHE A 102 27.86 -2.16 -8.86
C PHE A 102 26.60 -2.95 -9.18
N PHE A 103 25.46 -2.55 -8.63
CA PHE A 103 24.20 -3.27 -8.86
C PHE A 103 23.69 -3.12 -10.30
N ALA A 104 23.90 -2.00 -10.94
CA ALA A 104 23.63 -1.83 -12.37
C ALA A 104 24.51 -2.75 -13.22
N GLY A 105 25.81 -2.80 -12.93
CA GLY A 105 26.79 -3.64 -13.64
C GLY A 105 26.50 -5.12 -13.55
N ILE A 106 26.10 -5.65 -12.38
CA ILE A 106 25.70 -7.04 -12.21
C ILE A 106 24.51 -7.39 -13.13
N HIS A 107 23.61 -6.45 -13.38
CA HIS A 107 22.48 -6.62 -14.29
C HIS A 107 22.83 -6.37 -15.77
N GLY A 108 24.13 -6.18 -16.10
CA GLY A 108 24.58 -5.97 -17.46
C GLY A 108 24.35 -4.57 -18.01
N VAL A 109 23.98 -3.59 -17.14
CA VAL A 109 23.79 -2.20 -17.54
C VAL A 109 25.16 -1.54 -17.73
N SER A 110 25.38 -0.93 -18.91
CA SER A 110 26.64 -0.23 -19.21
C SER A 110 26.74 1.06 -18.41
N VAL A 111 27.68 1.10 -17.47
CA VAL A 111 27.92 2.26 -16.60
C VAL A 111 28.28 3.51 -17.41
N GLN A 112 29.08 3.38 -18.46
CA GLN A 112 29.49 4.51 -19.30
C GLN A 112 28.32 5.13 -20.05
N ARG A 113 27.39 4.31 -20.54
CA ARG A 113 26.21 4.78 -21.29
C ARG A 113 25.15 5.39 -20.36
N GLU A 114 25.03 4.89 -19.15
CA GLU A 114 23.96 5.25 -18.23
C GLU A 114 24.40 6.17 -17.09
N LYS A 115 25.61 6.73 -17.19
CA LYS A 115 26.19 7.59 -16.14
C LYS A 115 25.31 8.80 -15.81
N ASP A 116 24.73 9.42 -16.82
CA ASP A 116 23.87 10.60 -16.65
C ASP A 116 22.54 10.20 -15.99
N TYR A 117 21.98 9.04 -16.35
CA TYR A 117 20.81 8.49 -15.70
C TYR A 117 21.06 8.17 -14.22
N PHE A 118 22.21 7.58 -13.89
CA PHE A 118 22.58 7.33 -12.50
C PHE A 118 22.77 8.63 -11.71
N ALA A 119 23.35 9.66 -12.32
CA ALA A 119 23.48 10.97 -11.71
C ALA A 119 22.10 11.61 -11.46
N HIS A 120 21.19 11.47 -12.43
CA HIS A 120 19.81 11.92 -12.30
C HIS A 120 19.09 11.20 -11.14
N LEU A 121 19.22 9.87 -11.00
CA LEU A 121 18.64 9.15 -9.85
C LEU A 121 19.18 9.69 -8.51
N VAL A 122 20.50 9.87 -8.40
CA VAL A 122 21.13 10.40 -7.18
C VAL A 122 20.57 11.78 -6.84
N ASP A 123 20.35 12.63 -7.84
CA ASP A 123 19.77 13.96 -7.67
C ASP A 123 18.29 13.91 -7.25
N GLN A 124 17.48 13.11 -7.94
CA GLN A 124 16.06 12.93 -7.62
C GLN A 124 15.82 12.46 -6.17
N PHE A 125 16.71 11.61 -5.65
CA PHE A 125 16.65 11.14 -4.26
C PHE A 125 17.37 12.07 -3.28
N ARG A 126 17.86 13.26 -3.72
CA ARG A 126 18.60 14.23 -2.91
C ARG A 126 19.81 13.62 -2.21
N LEU A 127 20.61 12.87 -2.96
CA LEU A 127 21.83 12.22 -2.49
C LEU A 127 23.10 12.77 -3.15
N SER A 128 23.01 13.89 -3.87
CA SER A 128 24.12 14.45 -4.65
C SER A 128 25.32 14.83 -3.80
N ASP A 129 25.11 15.44 -2.62
CA ASP A 129 26.12 15.78 -1.63
C ASP A 129 26.68 14.54 -0.88
N LYS A 130 25.99 13.41 -0.95
CA LYS A 130 26.37 12.12 -0.34
C LYS A 130 26.86 11.10 -1.37
N ARG A 131 27.05 11.51 -2.63
CA ARG A 131 27.44 10.62 -3.73
C ARG A 131 28.68 9.78 -3.42
N HIS A 132 29.68 10.38 -2.78
CA HIS A 132 30.96 9.76 -2.45
C HIS A 132 31.09 9.41 -0.96
N THR A 133 29.99 9.46 -0.21
CA THR A 133 29.92 9.05 1.19
C THR A 133 29.66 7.55 1.29
N GLU A 134 30.41 6.85 2.14
CA GLU A 134 30.15 5.43 2.41
C GLU A 134 28.77 5.24 3.05
N VAL A 135 28.04 4.23 2.62
CA VAL A 135 26.66 3.98 3.06
C VAL A 135 26.56 3.79 4.57
N ARG A 136 27.58 3.23 5.24
CA ARG A 136 27.58 3.07 6.70
C ARG A 136 27.44 4.41 7.47
N GLN A 137 27.86 5.52 6.87
CA GLN A 137 27.83 6.86 7.45
C GLN A 137 26.50 7.60 7.22
N LEU A 138 25.60 7.03 6.41
CA LEU A 138 24.33 7.63 6.06
C LEU A 138 23.26 7.34 7.12
N SER A 139 22.26 8.22 7.21
CA SER A 139 21.04 7.97 7.98
C SER A 139 20.27 6.76 7.44
N GLN A 140 19.35 6.21 8.21
CA GLN A 140 18.51 5.08 7.76
C GLN A 140 17.70 5.44 6.51
N GLY A 141 17.12 6.63 6.46
CA GLY A 141 16.38 7.11 5.28
C GLY A 141 17.27 7.25 4.05
N MET A 142 18.49 7.79 4.20
CA MET A 142 19.44 7.86 3.09
C MET A 142 19.86 6.46 2.62
N LYS A 143 20.08 5.50 3.51
CA LYS A 143 20.36 4.10 3.14
C LYS A 143 19.23 3.50 2.31
N GLN A 144 17.99 3.75 2.69
CA GLN A 144 16.82 3.30 1.95
C GLN A 144 16.75 3.93 0.55
N LYS A 145 16.98 5.25 0.46
CA LYS A 145 17.10 5.96 -0.83
C LYS A 145 18.20 5.37 -1.73
N VAL A 146 19.38 5.06 -1.17
CA VAL A 146 20.47 4.39 -1.92
C VAL A 146 20.06 3.02 -2.42
N ALA A 147 19.38 2.21 -1.60
CA ALA A 147 18.91 0.88 -2.00
C ALA A 147 17.92 0.97 -3.18
N ILE A 148 17.01 1.93 -3.13
CA ILE A 148 16.04 2.16 -4.22
C ILE A 148 16.77 2.65 -5.49
N CYS A 149 17.69 3.62 -5.39
CA CYS A 149 18.52 4.06 -6.53
C CYS A 149 19.27 2.89 -7.18
N ALA A 150 19.90 2.03 -6.37
CA ALA A 150 20.65 0.87 -6.85
C ALA A 150 19.75 -0.14 -7.60
N VAL A 151 18.50 -0.31 -7.15
CA VAL A 151 17.52 -1.16 -7.83
C VAL A 151 16.99 -0.51 -9.11
N LEU A 152 16.68 0.78 -9.09
CA LEU A 152 16.23 1.52 -10.29
C LEU A 152 17.30 1.60 -11.38
N ALA A 153 18.57 1.70 -10.98
CA ALA A 153 19.71 1.71 -11.90
C ALA A 153 19.87 0.42 -12.72
N LYS A 154 19.27 -0.67 -12.28
CA LYS A 154 19.20 -1.94 -13.04
C LYS A 154 18.33 -1.83 -14.30
N LYS A 155 17.51 -0.81 -14.41
CA LYS A 155 16.60 -0.54 -15.56
C LYS A 155 15.65 -1.71 -15.87
N THR A 156 15.30 -2.50 -14.85
CA THR A 156 14.31 -3.58 -15.01
C THR A 156 12.92 -3.01 -15.22
N PRO A 157 12.09 -3.62 -16.08
CA PRO A 157 10.74 -3.13 -16.35
C PRO A 157 9.76 -3.30 -15.18
N LEU A 158 10.04 -4.21 -14.23
CA LEU A 158 9.24 -4.43 -13.02
C LEU A 158 10.11 -4.24 -11.78
N VAL A 159 9.64 -3.45 -10.83
CA VAL A 159 10.32 -3.19 -9.55
C VAL A 159 9.38 -3.45 -8.39
N PHE A 160 9.84 -4.25 -7.43
CA PHE A 160 9.18 -4.42 -6.14
C PHE A 160 9.86 -3.56 -5.07
N LEU A 161 9.05 -2.89 -4.26
CA LEU A 161 9.48 -2.14 -3.09
C LEU A 161 8.74 -2.69 -1.88
N ASP A 162 9.42 -3.51 -1.08
CA ASP A 162 8.84 -4.16 0.10
C ASP A 162 9.02 -3.25 1.32
N GLU A 163 7.92 -2.68 1.83
CA GLU A 163 7.87 -1.75 2.96
C GLU A 163 8.87 -0.57 2.84
N PRO A 164 8.86 0.22 1.73
CA PRO A 164 9.93 1.17 1.43
C PRO A 164 10.05 2.34 2.42
N THR A 165 9.02 2.61 3.21
CA THR A 165 8.96 3.75 4.15
C THR A 165 9.09 3.34 5.62
N VAL A 166 9.19 2.04 5.90
CA VAL A 166 9.30 1.56 7.29
C VAL A 166 10.58 2.05 7.95
N GLY A 167 10.43 2.59 9.17
CA GLY A 167 11.55 3.10 9.96
C GLY A 167 12.11 4.44 9.50
N LEU A 168 11.41 5.13 8.59
CA LEU A 168 11.72 6.50 8.18
C LEU A 168 10.94 7.51 9.04
N ASP A 169 11.52 8.68 9.25
CA ASP A 169 10.79 9.83 9.78
C ASP A 169 9.74 10.34 8.77
N ILE A 170 8.81 11.15 9.24
CA ILE A 170 7.67 11.64 8.46
C ILE A 170 8.13 12.39 7.19
N GLU A 171 9.13 13.27 7.32
CA GLU A 171 9.63 14.10 6.23
C GLU A 171 10.30 13.24 5.15
N THR A 172 11.22 12.36 5.57
CA THR A 172 11.90 11.43 4.64
C THR A 172 10.92 10.49 3.95
N SER A 173 9.92 10.00 4.67
CA SER A 173 8.85 9.15 4.11
C SER A 173 8.04 9.90 3.05
N TYR A 174 7.65 11.14 3.34
CA TYR A 174 6.91 11.98 2.39
C TYR A 174 7.75 12.25 1.11
N GLU A 175 9.00 12.68 1.27
CA GLU A 175 9.91 12.93 0.14
C GLU A 175 10.10 11.67 -0.73
N LEU A 176 10.25 10.51 -0.11
CA LEU A 176 10.40 9.25 -0.82
C LEU A 176 9.16 8.92 -1.65
N ARG A 177 7.96 9.06 -1.09
CA ARG A 177 6.69 8.83 -1.78
C ARG A 177 6.54 9.74 -3.00
N GLU A 178 6.78 11.03 -2.85
CA GLU A 178 6.73 11.99 -3.95
C GLU A 178 7.75 11.69 -5.06
N THR A 179 8.95 11.25 -4.68
CA THR A 179 9.98 10.86 -5.65
C THR A 179 9.57 9.61 -6.43
N LEU A 180 9.05 8.58 -5.74
CA LEU A 180 8.58 7.34 -6.38
C LEU A 180 7.40 7.59 -7.33
N LYS A 181 6.46 8.44 -6.93
CA LYS A 181 5.30 8.83 -7.74
C LYS A 181 5.72 9.52 -9.04
N ARG A 182 6.65 10.49 -8.96
CA ARG A 182 7.19 11.18 -10.15
C ARG A 182 7.92 10.20 -11.07
N LEU A 183 8.84 9.40 -10.54
CA LEU A 183 9.59 8.44 -11.34
C LEU A 183 8.70 7.41 -12.04
N ALA A 184 7.64 6.95 -11.37
CA ALA A 184 6.68 6.03 -11.98
C ALA A 184 5.95 6.69 -13.16
N ALA A 185 5.54 7.96 -13.02
CA ALA A 185 4.87 8.72 -14.07
C ALA A 185 5.80 9.05 -15.24
N ASP A 186 7.00 9.55 -14.94
CA ASP A 186 7.95 10.05 -15.94
C ASP A 186 8.60 8.92 -16.76
N GLU A 187 8.90 7.78 -16.12
CA GLU A 187 9.59 6.65 -16.75
C GLU A 187 8.65 5.53 -17.20
N GLY A 188 7.35 5.61 -16.91
CA GLY A 188 6.37 4.56 -17.25
C GLY A 188 6.69 3.20 -16.61
N ARG A 189 7.35 3.18 -15.46
CA ARG A 189 7.79 1.95 -14.80
C ARG A 189 6.65 1.20 -14.15
N THR A 190 6.73 -0.12 -14.17
CA THR A 190 5.84 -0.99 -13.42
C THR A 190 6.38 -1.12 -12.00
N LEU A 191 5.62 -0.65 -11.02
CA LEU A 191 5.98 -0.73 -9.61
C LEU A 191 4.97 -1.57 -8.83
N VAL A 192 5.46 -2.42 -7.94
CA VAL A 192 4.65 -3.08 -6.92
C VAL A 192 5.20 -2.67 -5.56
N VAL A 193 4.41 -1.92 -4.80
CA VAL A 193 4.78 -1.39 -3.50
C VAL A 193 4.01 -2.14 -2.42
N SER A 194 4.69 -2.88 -1.55
CA SER A 194 4.04 -3.46 -0.39
C SER A 194 4.07 -2.48 0.79
N SER A 195 2.98 -2.41 1.52
CA SER A 195 2.92 -1.69 2.78
C SER A 195 1.78 -2.21 3.67
N HIS A 196 1.92 -1.99 4.97
CA HIS A 196 0.81 -2.06 5.91
C HIS A 196 0.23 -0.66 6.20
N ASP A 197 0.89 0.40 5.74
CA ASP A 197 0.45 1.79 5.82
C ASP A 197 -0.37 2.17 4.58
N MET A 198 -1.63 2.44 4.81
CA MET A 198 -2.60 2.76 3.76
C MET A 198 -2.35 4.10 3.12
N ALA A 199 -1.83 5.08 3.87
CA ALA A 199 -1.48 6.39 3.34
C ALA A 199 -0.37 6.28 2.28
N VAL A 200 0.61 5.41 2.50
CA VAL A 200 1.68 5.14 1.52
C VAL A 200 1.11 4.59 0.22
N ILE A 201 0.20 3.61 0.31
CA ILE A 201 -0.42 3.00 -0.87
C ILE A 201 -1.33 4.00 -1.60
N GLN A 202 -2.13 4.77 -0.87
CA GLN A 202 -3.03 5.76 -1.43
C GLN A 202 -2.28 6.89 -2.16
N ASP A 203 -1.12 7.28 -1.65
CA ASP A 203 -0.30 8.34 -2.26
C ASP A 203 0.40 7.88 -3.54
N ILE A 204 0.95 6.67 -3.57
CA ILE A 204 1.84 6.22 -4.66
C ILE A 204 1.08 5.44 -5.73
N CYS A 205 0.08 4.63 -5.34
CA CYS A 205 -0.50 3.60 -6.20
C CYS A 205 -1.83 4.05 -6.83
N GLN A 206 -2.19 3.45 -7.96
CA GLN A 206 -3.47 3.64 -8.65
C GLN A 206 -4.45 2.50 -8.36
N ARG A 207 -3.92 1.32 -8.11
CA ARG A 207 -4.65 0.08 -7.80
C ARG A 207 -4.06 -0.56 -6.56
N VAL A 208 -4.88 -1.21 -5.79
CA VAL A 208 -4.48 -1.91 -4.57
C VAL A 208 -5.00 -3.34 -4.57
N ILE A 209 -4.10 -4.25 -4.24
CA ILE A 209 -4.39 -5.65 -3.91
C ILE A 209 -4.32 -5.75 -2.39
N ILE A 210 -5.46 -6.01 -1.76
CA ILE A 210 -5.56 -6.11 -0.31
C ILE A 210 -5.43 -7.58 0.10
N MET A 211 -4.47 -7.87 0.96
CA MET A 211 -4.21 -9.21 1.47
C MET A 211 -4.55 -9.32 2.96
N SER A 212 -5.15 -10.44 3.35
CA SER A 212 -5.40 -10.81 4.75
C SER A 212 -5.36 -12.33 4.89
N GLY A 213 -4.66 -12.85 5.92
CA GLY A 213 -4.59 -14.28 6.18
C GLY A 213 -4.07 -15.14 5.02
N GLY A 214 -3.16 -14.58 4.20
CA GLY A 214 -2.61 -15.26 3.02
C GLY A 214 -3.48 -15.20 1.76
N ARG A 215 -4.64 -14.55 1.80
CA ARG A 215 -5.60 -14.45 0.68
C ARG A 215 -5.72 -13.02 0.18
N ILE A 216 -6.14 -12.85 -1.07
CA ILE A 216 -6.57 -11.57 -1.61
C ILE A 216 -8.03 -11.38 -1.24
N ILE A 217 -8.34 -10.28 -0.56
CA ILE A 217 -9.71 -9.91 -0.16
C ILE A 217 -10.30 -8.79 -1.00
N ALA A 218 -9.46 -8.04 -1.71
CA ALA A 218 -9.88 -7.07 -2.73
C ALA A 218 -8.73 -6.83 -3.71
N ASP A 219 -9.09 -6.51 -4.95
CA ASP A 219 -8.17 -6.14 -6.03
C ASP A 219 -8.88 -5.13 -6.93
N ASP A 220 -8.70 -3.83 -6.61
CA ASP A 220 -9.47 -2.74 -7.20
C ASP A 220 -8.64 -1.47 -7.38
N LYS A 221 -9.11 -0.56 -8.23
CA LYS A 221 -8.57 0.79 -8.28
C LYS A 221 -8.88 1.52 -6.98
N ILE A 222 -7.90 2.24 -6.45
CA ILE A 222 -8.08 3.02 -5.21
C ILE A 222 -9.24 4.02 -5.34
N ALA A 223 -9.37 4.66 -6.50
CA ALA A 223 -10.47 5.58 -6.76
C ALA A 223 -11.85 4.91 -6.65
N ASP A 224 -11.99 3.66 -7.12
CA ASP A 224 -13.24 2.91 -7.08
C ASP A 224 -13.58 2.47 -5.65
N LEU A 225 -12.58 1.98 -4.90
CA LEU A 225 -12.74 1.66 -3.47
C LEU A 225 -13.19 2.88 -2.66
N LEU A 226 -12.54 4.02 -2.89
CA LEU A 226 -12.92 5.26 -2.23
C LEU A 226 -14.29 5.78 -2.69
N ALA A 227 -14.68 5.56 -3.95
CA ALA A 227 -15.99 5.96 -4.47
C ALA A 227 -17.14 5.16 -3.84
N VAL A 228 -16.97 3.85 -3.66
CA VAL A 228 -17.97 3.00 -2.97
C VAL A 228 -18.18 3.47 -1.53
N LEU A 229 -17.14 4.00 -0.90
CA LEU A 229 -17.18 4.52 0.47
C LEU A 229 -17.46 6.02 0.54
N ARG A 230 -17.52 6.72 -0.59
CA ARG A 230 -18.00 8.12 -0.67
C ARG A 230 -19.49 8.25 -0.35
N SER A 231 -20.00 7.39 0.51
CA SER A 231 -21.13 7.71 1.32
C SER A 231 -20.73 8.93 2.15
N ARG A 232 -21.45 10.03 1.94
CA ARG A 232 -21.18 11.32 2.61
C ARG A 232 -21.43 11.17 4.10
N THR A 233 -20.46 10.59 4.82
CA THR A 233 -20.54 10.52 6.26
C THR A 233 -20.17 11.86 6.84
N TYR A 234 -21.12 12.46 7.52
CA TYR A 234 -20.90 13.70 8.27
C TYR A 234 -20.70 13.36 9.74
N ARG A 235 -19.74 14.03 10.35
CA ARG A 235 -19.59 14.10 11.80
C ARG A 235 -20.15 15.43 12.25
N LEU A 236 -21.18 15.41 13.09
CA LEU A 236 -21.73 16.59 13.74
C LEU A 236 -21.47 16.49 15.24
N VAL A 237 -21.00 17.57 15.83
CA VAL A 237 -20.95 17.75 17.28
C VAL A 237 -22.10 18.63 17.67
N LEU A 238 -22.93 18.14 18.56
CA LEU A 238 -24.16 18.77 19.03
C LEU A 238 -23.96 19.26 20.46
N ASP A 239 -24.36 20.47 20.74
CA ASP A 239 -24.49 20.99 22.11
C ASP A 239 -25.76 20.40 22.74
N GLY A 240 -25.58 19.43 23.63
CA GLY A 240 -26.67 18.74 24.28
C GLY A 240 -26.69 17.21 23.98
N ILE A 241 -27.57 16.54 24.71
CA ILE A 241 -27.79 15.09 24.59
C ILE A 241 -29.06 14.86 23.79
N LEU A 242 -28.95 14.06 22.73
CA LEU A 242 -30.11 13.67 21.95
C LEU A 242 -30.99 12.72 22.79
N ALA A 243 -32.27 13.02 22.91
CA ALA A 243 -33.23 12.16 23.59
C ALA A 243 -33.38 10.82 22.87
N GLU A 244 -33.65 9.74 23.60
CA GLU A 244 -33.73 8.37 23.05
C GLU A 244 -34.78 8.27 21.92
N GLU A 245 -35.93 8.95 22.08
CA GLU A 245 -36.99 9.02 21.07
C GLU A 245 -36.53 9.73 19.78
N ALA A 246 -35.75 10.80 19.94
CA ALA A 246 -35.17 11.52 18.81
C ALA A 246 -34.05 10.71 18.12
N GLU A 247 -33.27 9.93 18.86
CA GLU A 247 -32.31 9.00 18.29
C GLU A 247 -32.99 7.93 17.43
N GLN A 248 -34.08 7.34 17.92
CA GLN A 248 -34.85 6.35 17.16
C GLN A 248 -35.44 6.96 15.89
N ALA A 249 -36.01 8.14 15.97
CA ALA A 249 -36.54 8.88 14.81
C ALA A 249 -35.44 9.22 13.79
N LEU A 250 -34.27 9.60 14.27
CA LEU A 250 -33.10 9.87 13.44
C LEU A 250 -32.62 8.62 12.67
N ARG A 251 -32.52 7.49 13.37
CA ARG A 251 -32.16 6.19 12.76
C ARG A 251 -33.18 5.75 11.72
N HIS A 252 -34.45 6.00 11.97
CA HIS A 252 -35.52 5.67 11.02
C HIS A 252 -35.47 6.53 9.75
N SER A 253 -35.18 7.82 9.91
CA SER A 253 -35.19 8.79 8.79
C SER A 253 -33.90 8.75 7.96
N PHE A 254 -32.76 8.53 8.58
CA PHE A 254 -31.44 8.63 7.94
C PHE A 254 -30.65 7.32 7.88
N GLY A 255 -31.20 6.24 8.40
CA GLY A 255 -30.58 4.90 8.31
C GLY A 255 -29.39 4.72 9.24
N ASN A 256 -28.20 4.44 8.69
CA ASN A 256 -27.00 4.21 9.47
C ASN A 256 -26.53 5.47 10.19
N VAL A 257 -26.90 5.56 11.46
CA VAL A 257 -26.54 6.63 12.39
C VAL A 257 -25.78 6.00 13.56
N ASP A 258 -24.59 6.51 13.86
CA ASP A 258 -23.83 6.16 15.06
C ASP A 258 -23.76 7.40 15.95
N LEU A 259 -24.17 7.24 17.21
CA LEU A 259 -24.22 8.29 18.21
C LEU A 259 -23.30 7.97 19.36
N LYS A 260 -22.39 8.89 19.67
CA LYS A 260 -21.56 8.82 20.88
C LYS A 260 -21.91 9.99 21.77
N VAL A 261 -22.20 9.71 23.02
CA VAL A 261 -22.48 10.74 24.03
C VAL A 261 -21.30 10.79 25.00
N GLU A 262 -20.70 11.95 25.13
CA GLU A 262 -19.60 12.22 26.06
C GLU A 262 -19.94 13.50 26.84
N ASP A 263 -19.96 13.43 28.17
CA ASP A 263 -20.31 14.49 29.10
C ASP A 263 -21.69 15.14 28.80
N ARG A 264 -21.72 16.29 28.11
CA ARG A 264 -22.94 17.03 27.73
C ARG A 264 -23.08 17.23 26.23
N GLN A 265 -22.22 16.57 25.46
CA GLN A 265 -22.20 16.69 24.01
C GLN A 265 -22.55 15.37 23.35
N SER A 266 -23.23 15.45 22.22
CA SER A 266 -23.48 14.30 21.35
C SER A 266 -22.67 14.42 20.08
N THR A 267 -21.88 13.41 19.75
CA THR A 267 -21.22 13.30 18.45
C THR A 267 -22.02 12.35 17.56
N LEU A 268 -22.61 12.90 16.51
CA LEU A 268 -23.41 12.18 15.53
C LEU A 268 -22.58 11.87 14.30
N PHE A 269 -22.56 10.59 13.88
CA PHE A 269 -22.04 10.16 12.59
C PHE A 269 -23.21 9.67 11.76
N VAL A 270 -23.44 10.33 10.63
CA VAL A 270 -24.57 10.02 9.75
C VAL A 270 -24.11 9.92 8.31
N ASN A 271 -24.60 8.87 7.63
CA ASN A 271 -24.32 8.65 6.22
C ASN A 271 -25.47 9.21 5.37
N LEU A 272 -25.19 10.26 4.60
CA LEU A 272 -26.17 10.93 3.73
C LEU A 272 -25.85 10.63 2.27
N PRO A 273 -26.59 9.74 1.58
CA PRO A 273 -26.34 9.40 0.17
C PRO A 273 -26.44 10.59 -0.79
N GLN A 274 -27.26 11.59 -0.45
CA GLN A 274 -27.49 12.77 -1.27
C GLN A 274 -27.20 14.05 -0.48
N ALA A 275 -26.58 15.05 -1.14
CA ALA A 275 -26.24 16.31 -0.49
C ALA A 275 -27.45 17.06 0.12
N LYS A 276 -28.61 16.95 -0.53
CA LYS A 276 -29.85 17.57 -0.04
C LYS A 276 -30.31 17.05 1.32
N MET A 277 -30.02 15.78 1.62
CA MET A 277 -30.38 15.17 2.91
C MET A 277 -29.67 15.84 4.10
N LEU A 278 -28.61 16.60 3.84
CA LEU A 278 -27.98 17.43 4.88
C LEU A 278 -28.94 18.53 5.38
N TYR A 279 -29.71 19.14 4.49
CA TYR A 279 -30.70 20.11 4.88
C TYR A 279 -31.83 19.49 5.72
N ASP A 280 -32.29 18.30 5.30
CA ASP A 280 -33.32 17.55 6.04
C ASP A 280 -32.82 17.18 7.46
N LEU A 281 -31.53 16.80 7.58
CA LEU A 281 -30.88 16.53 8.87
C LEU A 281 -30.81 17.79 9.74
N MET A 282 -30.40 18.92 9.14
CA MET A 282 -30.31 20.17 9.89
C MET A 282 -31.69 20.64 10.37
N ASP A 283 -32.75 20.51 9.56
CA ASP A 283 -34.11 20.80 9.96
C ASP A 283 -34.62 19.88 11.08
N PHE A 284 -34.26 18.59 11.02
CA PHE A 284 -34.55 17.62 12.09
C PHE A 284 -33.89 18.05 13.40
N LEU A 285 -32.58 18.37 13.40
CA LEU A 285 -31.86 18.78 14.60
C LEU A 285 -32.39 20.10 15.17
N ARG A 286 -32.78 21.02 14.30
CA ARG A 286 -33.43 22.29 14.69
C ARG A 286 -34.79 22.04 15.42
N ALA A 287 -35.57 21.11 14.91
CA ALA A 287 -36.84 20.73 15.55
C ALA A 287 -36.64 20.12 16.95
N GLN A 288 -35.51 19.46 17.20
CA GLN A 288 -35.10 18.95 18.49
C GLN A 288 -34.44 20.01 19.40
N GLN A 289 -34.33 21.26 18.96
CA GLN A 289 -33.67 22.36 19.67
C GLN A 289 -32.19 22.09 19.98
N LEU A 290 -31.53 21.28 19.19
CA LEU A 290 -30.09 20.96 19.33
C LEU A 290 -29.27 21.91 18.45
N ALA A 291 -28.30 22.58 19.07
CA ALA A 291 -27.35 23.40 18.34
C ALA A 291 -26.22 22.52 17.76
N VAL A 292 -25.87 22.76 16.49
CA VAL A 292 -24.73 22.12 15.86
C VAL A 292 -23.51 23.00 16.08
N GLU A 293 -22.54 22.54 16.87
CA GLU A 293 -21.28 23.25 17.11
C GLU A 293 -20.32 23.12 15.95
N THR A 294 -20.17 21.90 15.46
CA THR A 294 -19.30 21.62 14.31
C THR A 294 -19.95 20.63 13.37
N ILE A 295 -19.71 20.82 12.08
CA ILE A 295 -20.05 19.88 11.03
C ILE A 295 -18.83 19.66 10.15
N ASN A 296 -18.39 18.41 10.07
CA ASN A 296 -17.28 18.01 9.22
C ASN A 296 -17.73 16.87 8.33
N GLN A 297 -17.52 16.99 7.03
CA GLN A 297 -17.59 15.83 6.17
C GLN A 297 -16.37 14.97 6.44
N GLN A 298 -16.58 13.72 6.84
CA GLN A 298 -15.46 12.80 7.01
C GLN A 298 -14.94 12.40 5.63
N GLU A 299 -13.68 12.68 5.39
CA GLU A 299 -12.98 12.10 4.27
C GLU A 299 -12.91 10.58 4.48
N VAL A 300 -13.29 9.85 3.45
CA VAL A 300 -13.14 8.39 3.44
C VAL A 300 -11.72 8.10 2.99
N ASP A 301 -10.95 7.54 3.88
CA ASP A 301 -9.62 7.04 3.61
C ASP A 301 -9.64 5.53 3.30
N LEU A 302 -8.55 5.04 2.73
CA LEU A 302 -8.37 3.64 2.41
C LEU A 302 -8.42 2.74 3.66
N GLU A 303 -8.15 3.30 4.86
CA GLU A 303 -8.18 2.58 6.13
C GLU A 303 -9.59 2.10 6.48
N ARG A 304 -10.59 2.96 6.30
CA ARG A 304 -11.99 2.58 6.52
C ARG A 304 -12.47 1.56 5.48
N ALA A 305 -12.04 1.71 4.23
CA ALA A 305 -12.28 0.72 3.19
C ALA A 305 -11.78 -0.65 3.62
N PHE A 306 -10.53 -0.71 4.00
CA PHE A 306 -9.88 -1.92 4.46
C PHE A 306 -10.59 -2.54 5.67
N LEU A 307 -10.88 -1.77 6.72
CA LEU A 307 -11.57 -2.27 7.91
C LEU A 307 -12.95 -2.85 7.59
N SER A 308 -13.68 -2.22 6.66
CA SER A 308 -14.99 -2.72 6.22
C SER A 308 -14.88 -4.05 5.47
N LEU A 309 -13.86 -4.20 4.60
CA LEU A 309 -13.61 -5.43 3.86
C LEU A 309 -13.17 -6.58 4.78
N VAL A 310 -12.26 -6.31 5.72
CA VAL A 310 -11.81 -7.31 6.70
C VAL A 310 -12.94 -7.78 7.61
N ARG A 311 -13.84 -6.89 8.03
CA ARG A 311 -15.03 -7.26 8.83
C ARG A 311 -15.97 -8.19 8.04
N LYS A 312 -16.29 -7.83 6.80
CA LYS A 312 -17.13 -8.65 5.92
C LYS A 312 -16.54 -10.05 5.69
N GLU A 313 -15.21 -10.15 5.54
CA GLU A 313 -14.55 -11.43 5.36
C GLU A 313 -14.60 -12.29 6.64
N ARG A 314 -14.40 -11.71 7.81
CA ARG A 314 -14.53 -12.41 9.09
C ARG A 314 -15.96 -12.91 9.34
N GLU A 315 -16.97 -12.15 8.98
CA GLU A 315 -18.38 -12.52 9.09
C GLU A 315 -18.71 -13.71 8.18
N LYS A 316 -18.18 -13.74 6.94
CA LYS A 316 -18.32 -14.89 6.02
C LYS A 316 -17.66 -16.17 6.58
N CYS A 317 -16.47 -16.05 7.18
CA CYS A 317 -15.77 -17.19 7.77
C CYS A 317 -16.47 -17.73 9.03
N ASN A 318 -17.09 -16.86 9.83
CA ASN A 318 -17.81 -17.26 11.06
C ASN A 318 -19.25 -17.77 10.80
N GLY A 319 -19.84 -17.46 9.63
CA GLY A 319 -21.19 -17.92 9.25
C GLY A 319 -21.25 -19.28 8.57
N THR A 320 -20.11 -19.95 8.39
CA THR A 320 -19.96 -21.27 7.73
C THR A 320 -19.56 -22.37 8.72
N SER A 321 -19.75 -22.16 10.04
CA SER A 321 -19.50 -23.16 11.11
C SER A 321 -20.78 -23.75 11.65
#